data_785b59b1c868775211cd826aaba8be61
#
_entry.id   785b59b1c868775211cd826aaba8be61
#
_cell.length_a   1.000
_cell.length_b   1.000
_cell.length_c   1.000
_cell.angle_alpha   90.00
_cell.angle_beta   90.00
_cell.angle_gamma   90.00
#
_symmetry.space_group_name_H-M   'P 1'
#
loop_
_entity.id
_entity.type
_entity.pdbx_description
1 polymer ?
#
loop_
_entity_poly.entity_id
_entity_poly.type
_entity_poly.pdbx_seq_one_letter_code
_entity_poly.pdbx_strand_id
1 'polypeptide(L)'
;GRKVICIGGTVHHLMAGYGGGRKSIVPGIASRETIRMNHERALDPEKPMTDVRVGSGLVENNPINLDMREAGAMVHVTFGINIVVDTSSRHSGLFCGEFDKAWQASCSYVQKGYGLPIDYQADVVIASCGGFPKDLNFYQSTKTLFNASRAVKEGGTLIMLAECPEGSGSKDFFDWIKPLSKGCLDEALRASFTIGGYIFYAACESIRRSKTLLLSSMEPELVR
;
A
#
# COMPACT_ATOMS: atom_id res chain seq x y z
N GLY A 1 22.81 14.14 25.36
CA GLY A 1 21.96 13.06 24.86
C GLY A 1 22.21 12.84 23.35
N ARG A 2 21.87 11.68 22.83
CA ARG A 2 21.99 11.37 21.40
C ARG A 2 20.96 12.16 20.60
N LYS A 3 21.33 12.64 19.41
CA LYS A 3 20.42 13.24 18.45
C LYS A 3 19.89 12.15 17.50
N VAL A 4 18.61 12.19 17.19
CA VAL A 4 17.97 11.28 16.23
C VAL A 4 17.59 12.06 14.99
N ILE A 5 18.08 11.64 13.84
CA ILE A 5 17.73 12.19 12.52
C ILE A 5 17.05 11.07 11.74
N CYS A 6 15.86 11.32 11.22
CA CYS A 6 15.15 10.38 10.37
C CYS A 6 15.25 10.84 8.91
N ILE A 7 15.69 9.94 8.03
CA ILE A 7 15.78 10.18 6.59
C ILE A 7 14.89 9.16 5.88
N GLY A 8 13.99 9.62 5.00
CA GLY A 8 13.09 8.73 4.29
C GLY A 8 12.60 9.31 2.96
N GLY A 9 12.07 8.43 2.11
CA GLY A 9 11.39 8.79 0.87
C GLY A 9 9.89 8.92 1.09
N THR A 10 9.28 10.01 0.62
CA THR A 10 7.83 10.18 0.64
C THR A 10 7.23 9.82 -0.71
N VAL A 11 6.28 8.90 -0.67
CA VAL A 11 5.53 8.39 -1.82
C VAL A 11 4.16 7.93 -1.30
N HIS A 12 3.15 7.83 -2.15
CA HIS A 12 1.87 7.21 -1.77
C HIS A 12 2.10 5.79 -1.24
N HIS A 13 1.37 5.42 -0.19
CA HIS A 13 1.49 4.11 0.43
C HIS A 13 0.12 3.49 0.69
N LEU A 14 -0.09 2.29 0.18
CA LEU A 14 -1.39 1.60 0.17
C LEU A 14 -2.04 1.39 1.56
N MET A 15 -1.24 1.34 2.63
CA MET A 15 -1.76 1.15 3.99
C MET A 15 -1.64 2.43 4.84
N ALA A 16 -0.47 3.05 4.90
CA ALA A 16 -0.20 4.18 5.79
C ALA A 16 -0.51 5.57 5.19
N GLY A 17 -1.10 5.63 4.00
CA GLY A 17 -1.33 6.86 3.25
C GLY A 17 -0.09 7.31 2.49
N TYR A 18 1.02 7.56 3.20
CA TYR A 18 2.31 7.94 2.62
C TYR A 18 3.47 7.21 3.29
N GLY A 19 4.58 7.12 2.56
CA GLY A 19 5.90 6.72 3.08
C GLY A 19 6.60 7.86 3.81
N GLY A 20 7.86 7.63 4.21
CA GLY A 20 8.67 8.62 4.92
C GLY A 20 8.22 8.86 6.36
N GLY A 21 8.77 9.91 6.98
CA GLY A 21 8.41 10.34 8.33
C GLY A 21 8.37 9.21 9.35
N ARG A 22 7.23 9.01 9.97
CA ARG A 22 6.99 8.03 11.05
C ARG A 22 7.28 6.60 10.66
N LYS A 23 7.27 6.27 9.37
CA LYS A 23 7.66 4.93 8.90
C LYS A 23 9.12 4.61 9.18
N SER A 24 9.97 5.59 9.45
CA SER A 24 11.33 5.37 9.95
C SER A 24 11.35 4.76 11.36
N ILE A 25 10.27 4.93 12.14
CA ILE A 25 10.11 4.37 13.48
C ILE A 25 9.30 3.08 13.41
N VAL A 26 8.07 3.14 12.89
CA VAL A 26 7.24 1.96 12.61
C VAL A 26 6.92 1.92 11.12
N PRO A 27 7.36 0.92 10.38
CA PRO A 27 8.05 -0.31 10.79
C PRO A 27 9.58 -0.20 10.96
N GLY A 28 10.23 0.92 10.64
CA GLY A 28 11.66 1.03 10.38
C GLY A 28 12.59 0.44 11.45
N ILE A 29 12.36 0.70 12.73
CA ILE A 29 13.13 0.18 13.84
C ILE A 29 12.28 -0.62 14.85
N ALA A 30 11.04 -0.91 14.48
CA ALA A 30 10.11 -1.62 15.35
C ALA A 30 10.33 -3.13 15.32
N SER A 31 9.88 -3.82 16.37
CA SER A 31 9.89 -5.27 16.42
C SER A 31 8.91 -5.86 15.40
N ARG A 32 9.14 -7.12 15.02
CA ARG A 32 8.23 -7.87 14.13
C ARG A 32 6.79 -7.87 14.67
N GLU A 33 6.64 -8.02 15.98
CA GLU A 33 5.32 -8.03 16.63
C GLU A 33 4.64 -6.66 16.55
N THR A 34 5.37 -5.58 16.83
CA THR A 34 4.85 -4.21 16.68
C THR A 34 4.40 -3.94 15.25
N ILE A 35 5.19 -4.40 14.26
CA ILE A 35 4.85 -4.26 12.84
C ILE A 35 3.54 -5.02 12.54
N ARG A 36 3.41 -6.26 13.01
CA ARG A 36 2.21 -7.07 12.83
C ARG A 36 0.99 -6.38 13.42
N MET A 37 1.04 -5.96 14.68
CA MET A 37 -0.07 -5.29 15.38
C MET A 37 -0.48 -3.98 14.73
N ASN A 38 0.50 -3.21 14.22
CA ASN A 38 0.22 -1.99 13.48
C ASN A 38 -0.51 -2.29 12.16
N HIS A 39 -0.02 -3.25 11.38
CA HIS A 39 -0.56 -3.56 10.05
C HIS A 39 -1.90 -4.30 10.10
N GLU A 40 -2.17 -5.05 11.17
CA GLU A 40 -3.46 -5.71 11.40
C GLU A 40 -4.63 -4.72 11.52
N ARG A 41 -4.34 -3.47 11.91
CA ARG A 41 -5.32 -2.36 11.91
C ARG A 41 -5.81 -1.97 10.51
N ALA A 42 -5.28 -2.58 9.47
CA ALA A 42 -5.80 -2.43 8.10
C ALA A 42 -7.14 -3.16 7.88
N LEU A 43 -7.50 -4.08 8.78
CA LEU A 43 -8.78 -4.77 8.74
C LEU A 43 -9.83 -3.98 9.54
N ASP A 44 -11.04 -3.90 9.01
CA ASP A 44 -12.17 -3.31 9.74
C ASP A 44 -12.41 -4.13 11.01
N PRO A 45 -12.55 -3.51 12.20
CA PRO A 45 -12.68 -4.24 13.45
C PRO A 45 -14.02 -4.98 13.59
N GLU A 46 -15.06 -4.58 12.86
CA GLU A 46 -16.42 -5.11 13.01
C GLU A 46 -16.87 -5.93 11.79
N LYS A 47 -16.30 -5.67 10.62
CA LYS A 47 -16.74 -6.25 9.35
C LYS A 47 -15.64 -7.09 8.70
N PRO A 48 -15.98 -8.13 7.93
CA PRO A 48 -15.03 -8.93 7.19
C PRO A 48 -14.57 -8.20 5.91
N MET A 49 -13.87 -7.08 6.08
CA MET A 49 -13.37 -6.25 5.00
C MET A 49 -12.14 -5.44 5.42
N THR A 50 -11.47 -4.85 4.45
CA THR A 50 -10.43 -3.84 4.71
C THR A 50 -11.06 -2.57 5.28
N ASP A 51 -10.35 -1.90 6.20
CA ASP A 51 -10.83 -0.63 6.77
C ASP A 51 -10.81 0.47 5.67
N VAL A 52 -11.97 1.06 5.43
CA VAL A 52 -12.16 2.10 4.40
C VAL A 52 -11.29 3.35 4.62
N ARG A 53 -10.79 3.56 5.84
CA ARG A 53 -9.88 4.66 6.19
C ARG A 53 -8.43 4.37 5.81
N VAL A 54 -8.13 3.13 5.42
CA VAL A 54 -6.79 2.67 5.01
C VAL A 54 -6.65 2.77 3.50
N GLY A 55 -5.60 3.42 3.02
CA GLY A 55 -5.37 3.53 1.58
C GLY A 55 -4.35 4.60 1.20
N SER A 56 -3.97 4.60 -0.07
CA SER A 56 -3.04 5.59 -0.64
C SER A 56 -3.58 7.01 -0.47
N GLY A 57 -2.77 7.90 0.10
CA GLY A 57 -3.14 9.29 0.36
C GLY A 57 -4.02 9.51 1.58
N LEU A 58 -4.57 8.47 2.20
CA LEU A 58 -5.43 8.56 3.37
C LEU A 58 -4.57 8.59 4.65
N VAL A 59 -4.56 9.72 5.34
CA VAL A 59 -3.81 9.93 6.59
C VAL A 59 -4.75 10.20 7.76
N GLU A 60 -5.74 11.06 7.51
CA GLU A 60 -6.71 11.45 8.52
C GLU A 60 -7.58 10.25 8.90
N ASN A 61 -7.68 10.01 10.21
CA ASN A 61 -8.41 8.85 10.79
C ASN A 61 -7.93 7.47 10.32
N ASN A 62 -6.81 7.38 9.60
CA ASN A 62 -6.21 6.10 9.22
C ASN A 62 -5.63 5.40 10.45
N PRO A 63 -6.17 4.24 10.88
CA PRO A 63 -5.78 3.59 12.13
C PRO A 63 -4.32 3.15 12.15
N ILE A 64 -3.74 2.80 10.99
CA ILE A 64 -2.33 2.46 10.86
C ILE A 64 -1.47 3.71 11.09
N ASN A 65 -1.84 4.84 10.45
CA ASN A 65 -1.09 6.09 10.59
C ASN A 65 -1.19 6.67 12.00
N LEU A 66 -2.36 6.56 12.64
CA LEU A 66 -2.55 7.00 14.02
C LEU A 66 -1.66 6.23 14.99
N ASP A 67 -1.61 4.90 14.87
CA ASP A 67 -0.74 4.05 15.68
C ASP A 67 0.76 4.34 15.43
N MET A 68 1.16 4.54 14.17
CA MET A 68 2.51 5.01 13.83
C MET A 68 2.83 6.38 14.45
N ARG A 69 1.83 7.25 14.59
CA ARG A 69 1.97 8.56 15.22
C ARG A 69 2.21 8.45 16.72
N GLU A 70 1.49 7.59 17.40
CA GLU A 70 1.68 7.32 18.83
C GLU A 70 3.05 6.73 19.09
N ALA A 71 3.44 5.71 18.35
CA ALA A 71 4.77 5.09 18.46
C ALA A 71 5.90 6.09 18.13
N GLY A 72 5.72 6.92 17.10
CA GLY A 72 6.67 7.96 16.73
C GLY A 72 6.85 9.01 17.81
N ALA A 73 5.81 9.32 18.58
CA ALA A 73 5.87 10.27 19.70
C ALA A 73 6.70 9.75 20.89
N MET A 74 6.90 8.43 20.99
CA MET A 74 7.79 7.84 22.03
C MET A 74 9.27 8.06 21.72
N VAL A 75 9.61 8.43 20.49
CA VAL A 75 10.99 8.67 20.06
C VAL A 75 11.17 10.17 19.81
N HIS A 76 12.09 10.80 20.57
CA HIS A 76 12.42 12.19 20.33
C HIS A 76 13.27 12.35 19.07
N VAL A 77 12.62 12.51 17.93
CA VAL A 77 13.29 12.80 16.67
C VAL A 77 13.67 14.28 16.60
N THR A 78 14.97 14.54 16.49
CA THR A 78 15.52 15.91 16.49
C THR A 78 15.32 16.60 15.16
N PHE A 79 15.37 15.86 14.04
CA PHE A 79 15.31 16.42 12.69
C PHE A 79 14.82 15.37 11.70
N GLY A 80 13.92 15.80 10.80
CA GLY A 80 13.39 14.97 9.72
C GLY A 80 13.90 15.43 8.35
N ILE A 81 14.21 14.47 7.48
CA ILE A 81 14.55 14.68 6.08
C ILE A 81 13.67 13.77 5.25
N ASN A 82 12.85 14.34 4.37
CA ASN A 82 11.99 13.60 3.47
C ASN A 82 12.31 13.97 2.03
N ILE A 83 12.60 12.97 1.20
CA ILE A 83 12.96 13.12 -0.20
C ILE A 83 11.80 12.61 -1.05
N VAL A 84 11.44 13.35 -2.10
CA VAL A 84 10.52 12.90 -3.13
C VAL A 84 11.32 12.70 -4.42
N VAL A 85 11.09 11.57 -5.07
CA VAL A 85 11.70 11.25 -6.37
C VAL A 85 10.64 11.25 -7.47
N ASP A 86 11.03 11.65 -8.67
CA ASP A 86 10.17 11.61 -9.85
C ASP A 86 10.16 10.21 -10.50
N THR A 87 9.41 10.07 -11.58
CA THR A 87 9.31 8.81 -12.34
C THR A 87 10.63 8.38 -13.00
N SER A 88 11.58 9.29 -13.12
CA SER A 88 12.94 9.02 -13.61
C SER A 88 13.96 8.80 -12.47
N SER A 89 13.48 8.60 -11.23
CA SER A 89 14.29 8.42 -10.03
C SER A 89 15.20 9.62 -9.68
N ARG A 90 14.88 10.81 -10.18
CA ARG A 90 15.59 12.05 -9.82
C ARG A 90 14.91 12.70 -8.61
N HIS A 91 15.69 13.38 -7.80
CA HIS A 91 15.18 14.15 -6.67
C HIS A 91 14.30 15.30 -7.18
N SER A 92 13.01 15.27 -6.85
CA SER A 92 12.04 16.30 -7.23
C SER A 92 11.62 17.20 -6.07
N GLY A 93 11.82 16.75 -4.82
CA GLY A 93 11.53 17.51 -3.62
C GLY A 93 12.38 17.10 -2.43
N LEU A 94 12.79 18.08 -1.61
CA LEU A 94 13.52 17.89 -0.35
C LEU A 94 12.86 18.71 0.74
N PHE A 95 12.42 18.03 1.81
CA PHE A 95 11.69 18.61 2.92
C PHE A 95 12.40 18.28 4.23
N CYS A 96 12.93 19.29 4.90
CA CYS A 96 13.76 19.15 6.07
C CYS A 96 13.27 20.03 7.22
N GLY A 97 13.44 19.58 8.46
CA GLY A 97 13.11 20.37 9.63
C GLY A 97 12.50 19.57 10.77
N GLU A 98 11.54 20.16 11.44
CA GLU A 98 10.74 19.49 12.47
C GLU A 98 10.06 18.27 11.84
N PHE A 99 10.12 17.15 12.57
CA PHE A 99 9.86 15.81 12.03
C PHE A 99 8.51 15.66 11.32
N ASP A 100 7.44 16.06 12.00
CA ASP A 100 6.09 15.92 11.45
C ASP A 100 5.79 16.98 10.37
N LYS A 101 6.23 18.23 10.56
CA LYS A 101 5.98 19.30 9.58
C LYS A 101 6.70 19.06 8.26
N ALA A 102 7.95 18.60 8.33
CA ALA A 102 8.72 18.22 7.13
C ALA A 102 8.03 17.08 6.37
N TRP A 103 7.53 16.07 7.08
CA TRP A 103 6.78 14.97 6.47
C TRP A 103 5.45 15.44 5.87
N GLN A 104 4.65 16.23 6.58
CA GLN A 104 3.37 16.76 6.07
C GLN A 104 3.57 17.61 4.80
N ALA A 105 4.61 18.46 4.78
CA ALA A 105 4.95 19.23 3.60
C ALA A 105 5.31 18.33 2.40
N SER A 106 6.05 17.26 2.63
CA SER A 106 6.40 16.28 1.60
C SER A 106 5.16 15.50 1.11
N CYS A 107 4.23 15.13 1.99
CA CYS A 107 2.96 14.49 1.61
C CYS A 107 2.12 15.42 0.73
N SER A 108 2.01 16.70 1.10
CA SER A 108 1.29 17.70 0.31
C SER A 108 1.89 17.88 -1.08
N TYR A 109 3.23 17.86 -1.18
CA TYR A 109 3.93 17.91 -2.44
C TYR A 109 3.65 16.68 -3.30
N VAL A 110 3.71 15.47 -2.72
CA VAL A 110 3.38 14.21 -3.41
C VAL A 110 1.94 14.22 -3.89
N GLN A 111 0.99 14.69 -3.06
CA GLN A 111 -0.42 14.75 -3.45
C GLN A 111 -0.64 15.69 -4.65
N LYS A 112 0.01 16.85 -4.65
CA LYS A 112 -0.10 17.81 -5.76
C LYS A 112 0.55 17.32 -7.05
N GLY A 113 1.69 16.63 -6.94
CA GLY A 113 2.47 16.20 -8.11
C GLY A 113 2.06 14.84 -8.69
N TYR A 114 1.53 13.95 -7.86
CA TYR A 114 1.27 12.55 -8.23
C TYR A 114 -0.16 12.09 -7.90
N GLY A 115 -0.94 12.88 -7.18
CA GLY A 115 -2.36 12.63 -6.97
C GLY A 115 -3.15 13.10 -8.20
N LEU A 116 -3.83 12.18 -8.87
CA LEU A 116 -4.69 12.51 -10.00
C LEU A 116 -6.15 12.57 -9.53
N PRO A 117 -6.76 13.77 -9.47
CA PRO A 117 -8.19 13.88 -9.24
C PRO A 117 -8.96 13.32 -10.43
N ILE A 118 -10.01 12.56 -10.16
CA ILE A 118 -10.93 12.07 -11.16
C ILE A 118 -12.35 12.52 -10.80
N ASP A 119 -13.09 13.03 -11.77
CA ASP A 119 -14.45 13.56 -11.56
C ASP A 119 -15.51 12.45 -11.71
N TYR A 120 -15.16 11.35 -12.35
CA TYR A 120 -16.03 10.20 -12.56
C TYR A 120 -15.23 8.89 -12.67
N GLN A 121 -15.88 7.79 -12.35
CA GLN A 121 -15.35 6.46 -12.60
C GLN A 121 -15.69 6.00 -14.01
N ALA A 122 -14.77 5.30 -14.66
CA ALA A 122 -14.93 4.82 -16.04
C ALA A 122 -15.54 3.40 -16.07
N ASP A 123 -16.22 3.08 -17.19
CA ASP A 123 -16.74 1.74 -17.44
C ASP A 123 -15.60 0.75 -17.74
N VAL A 124 -14.51 1.25 -18.36
CA VAL A 124 -13.30 0.48 -18.66
C VAL A 124 -12.09 1.27 -18.23
N VAL A 125 -11.18 0.64 -17.48
CA VAL A 125 -9.89 1.18 -17.08
C VAL A 125 -8.79 0.26 -17.58
N ILE A 126 -7.78 0.83 -18.24
CA ILE A 126 -6.55 0.12 -18.63
C ILE A 126 -5.42 0.68 -17.79
N ALA A 127 -4.74 -0.18 -17.05
CA ALA A 127 -3.68 0.22 -16.13
C ALA A 127 -2.41 -0.61 -16.33
N SER A 128 -1.29 0.08 -16.61
CA SER A 128 0.03 -0.55 -16.66
C SER A 128 0.75 -0.36 -15.32
N CYS A 129 1.45 -1.39 -14.88
CA CYS A 129 2.36 -1.32 -13.73
C CYS A 129 3.63 -0.50 -14.04
N GLY A 130 3.88 -0.17 -15.30
CA GLY A 130 5.00 0.68 -15.75
C GLY A 130 6.30 -0.09 -15.98
N GLY A 131 6.24 -1.42 -16.12
CA GLY A 131 7.37 -2.27 -16.42
C GLY A 131 8.34 -2.49 -15.25
N PHE A 132 9.44 -3.20 -15.54
CA PHE A 132 10.49 -3.50 -14.57
C PHE A 132 11.07 -2.24 -13.91
N PRO A 133 11.31 -2.25 -12.58
CA PRO A 133 11.08 -3.32 -11.60
C PRO A 133 9.71 -3.28 -10.90
N LYS A 134 8.77 -2.47 -11.36
CA LYS A 134 7.49 -2.25 -10.66
C LYS A 134 6.53 -3.43 -10.80
N ASP A 135 6.66 -4.19 -11.90
CA ASP A 135 5.87 -5.38 -12.20
C ASP A 135 6.68 -6.69 -12.10
N LEU A 136 7.77 -6.67 -11.34
CA LEU A 136 8.65 -7.83 -11.13
C LEU A 136 7.88 -9.10 -10.70
N ASN A 137 6.81 -8.92 -9.92
CA ASN A 137 5.94 -9.99 -9.48
C ASN A 137 4.52 -9.48 -9.18
N PHE A 138 3.59 -10.40 -9.03
CA PHE A 138 2.18 -10.07 -8.82
C PHE A 138 1.95 -9.29 -7.52
N TYR A 139 2.65 -9.64 -6.43
CA TYR A 139 2.59 -8.92 -5.17
C TYR A 139 2.90 -7.42 -5.34
N GLN A 140 3.91 -7.06 -6.13
CA GLN A 140 4.22 -5.66 -6.41
C GLN A 140 3.16 -5.01 -7.32
N SER A 141 2.63 -5.77 -8.27
CA SER A 141 1.63 -5.32 -9.23
C SER A 141 0.28 -5.02 -8.60
N THR A 142 -0.04 -5.59 -7.43
CA THR A 142 -1.27 -5.27 -6.68
C THR A 142 -1.38 -3.79 -6.32
N LYS A 143 -0.28 -3.03 -6.24
CA LYS A 143 -0.31 -1.58 -6.04
C LYS A 143 -1.03 -0.86 -7.18
N THR A 144 -0.84 -1.34 -8.41
CA THR A 144 -1.56 -0.84 -9.59
C THR A 144 -3.02 -1.25 -9.53
N LEU A 145 -3.32 -2.48 -9.16
CA LEU A 145 -4.69 -2.96 -8.93
C LEU A 145 -5.45 -2.04 -7.98
N PHE A 146 -4.88 -1.75 -6.79
CA PHE A 146 -5.52 -0.90 -5.78
C PHE A 146 -5.76 0.54 -6.24
N ASN A 147 -4.83 1.11 -6.99
CA ASN A 147 -5.01 2.46 -7.53
C ASN A 147 -6.03 2.48 -8.67
N ALA A 148 -5.95 1.55 -9.61
CA ALA A 148 -6.82 1.47 -10.76
C ALA A 148 -8.27 1.10 -10.41
N SER A 149 -8.47 0.25 -9.38
CA SER A 149 -9.81 -0.13 -8.91
C SER A 149 -10.62 1.06 -8.36
N ARG A 150 -9.96 2.17 -8.00
CA ARG A 150 -10.64 3.42 -7.61
C ARG A 150 -11.22 4.18 -8.80
N ALA A 151 -10.66 3.96 -9.99
CA ALA A 151 -11.05 4.67 -11.22
C ALA A 151 -12.11 3.92 -12.02
N VAL A 152 -12.34 2.63 -11.76
CA VAL A 152 -13.34 1.82 -12.43
C VAL A 152 -14.65 1.81 -11.66
N LYS A 153 -15.79 1.89 -12.37
CA LYS A 153 -17.12 1.73 -11.78
C LYS A 153 -17.29 0.33 -11.18
N GLU A 154 -18.16 0.20 -10.21
CA GLU A 154 -18.64 -1.10 -9.76
C GLU A 154 -19.26 -1.88 -10.93
N GLY A 155 -18.85 -3.13 -11.14
CA GLY A 155 -19.24 -3.94 -12.29
C GLY A 155 -18.55 -3.58 -13.61
N GLY A 156 -17.71 -2.53 -13.64
CA GLY A 156 -16.93 -2.16 -14.82
C GLY A 156 -15.77 -3.13 -15.11
N THR A 157 -14.96 -2.82 -16.09
CA THR A 157 -13.84 -3.68 -16.52
C THR A 157 -12.50 -3.01 -16.23
N LEU A 158 -11.61 -3.70 -15.50
CA LEU A 158 -10.23 -3.32 -15.29
C LEU A 158 -9.30 -4.25 -16.08
N ILE A 159 -8.50 -3.69 -16.97
CA ILE A 159 -7.47 -4.40 -17.73
C ILE A 159 -6.11 -3.99 -17.14
N MET A 160 -5.44 -4.93 -16.50
CA MET A 160 -4.13 -4.69 -15.86
C MET A 160 -3.01 -5.31 -16.69
N LEU A 161 -1.96 -4.53 -16.96
CA LEU A 161 -0.78 -4.93 -17.71
C LEU A 161 0.39 -5.05 -16.73
N ALA A 162 0.85 -6.28 -16.50
CA ALA A 162 1.94 -6.59 -15.58
C ALA A 162 2.65 -7.89 -16.00
N GLU A 163 3.91 -7.82 -16.31
CA GLU A 163 4.67 -8.98 -16.80
C GLU A 163 4.79 -10.07 -15.74
N CYS A 164 5.15 -9.71 -14.50
CA CYS A 164 5.30 -10.61 -13.35
C CYS A 164 6.27 -11.78 -13.57
N PRO A 165 7.50 -11.58 -14.06
CA PRO A 165 8.43 -12.67 -14.40
C PRO A 165 8.83 -13.54 -13.20
N GLU A 166 8.74 -13.02 -11.97
CA GLU A 166 8.98 -13.78 -10.73
C GLU A 166 7.71 -14.40 -10.11
N GLY A 167 6.61 -14.45 -10.86
CA GLY A 167 5.36 -15.04 -10.39
C GLY A 167 4.73 -14.25 -9.23
N SER A 168 4.42 -14.94 -8.11
CA SER A 168 3.72 -14.34 -6.96
C SER A 168 4.50 -13.28 -6.20
N GLY A 169 5.81 -13.43 -6.07
CA GLY A 169 6.75 -12.55 -5.39
C GLY A 169 6.81 -12.66 -3.87
N SER A 170 5.77 -13.11 -3.20
CA SER A 170 5.77 -13.46 -1.78
C SER A 170 5.54 -14.96 -1.63
N LYS A 171 6.35 -15.61 -0.79
CA LYS A 171 6.26 -17.06 -0.63
C LYS A 171 4.91 -17.55 -0.15
N ASP A 172 4.25 -16.75 0.69
CA ASP A 172 2.95 -17.06 1.29
C ASP A 172 1.75 -16.46 0.53
N PHE A 173 1.98 -15.71 -0.55
CA PHE A 173 0.91 -14.96 -1.20
C PHE A 173 -0.18 -15.88 -1.76
N PHE A 174 0.18 -16.91 -2.51
CA PHE A 174 -0.78 -17.84 -3.09
C PHE A 174 -1.24 -18.95 -2.10
N ASP A 175 -0.61 -19.08 -0.93
CA ASP A 175 -1.11 -19.98 0.12
C ASP A 175 -2.51 -19.56 0.61
N TRP A 176 -2.83 -18.28 0.46
CA TRP A 176 -4.13 -17.71 0.84
C TRP A 176 -5.29 -18.07 -0.12
N ILE A 177 -5.00 -18.67 -1.26
CA ILE A 177 -6.02 -19.26 -2.15
C ILE A 177 -6.76 -20.39 -1.41
N LYS A 178 -6.07 -21.14 -0.56
CA LYS A 178 -6.68 -22.26 0.17
C LYS A 178 -7.77 -21.81 1.18
N PRO A 179 -7.56 -20.84 2.06
CA PRO A 179 -8.66 -20.29 2.87
C PRO A 179 -9.72 -19.56 2.03
N LEU A 180 -9.34 -18.91 0.92
CA LEU A 180 -10.30 -18.28 0.01
C LEU A 180 -11.28 -19.32 -0.58
N SER A 181 -10.78 -20.44 -1.09
CA SER A 181 -11.60 -21.52 -1.67
C SER A 181 -12.52 -22.20 -0.65
N LYS A 182 -12.18 -22.13 0.64
CA LYS A 182 -12.99 -22.62 1.74
C LYS A 182 -14.01 -21.59 2.27
N GLY A 183 -13.99 -20.36 1.76
CA GLY A 183 -14.86 -19.28 2.22
C GLY A 183 -14.51 -18.73 3.60
N CYS A 184 -13.31 -18.98 4.13
CA CYS A 184 -12.87 -18.57 5.47
C CYS A 184 -11.64 -17.64 5.43
N LEU A 185 -11.50 -16.85 4.37
CA LEU A 185 -10.31 -16.01 4.18
C LEU A 185 -10.15 -14.95 5.27
N ASP A 186 -11.23 -14.28 5.68
CA ASP A 186 -11.21 -13.25 6.72
C ASP A 186 -10.80 -13.84 8.08
N GLU A 187 -11.46 -14.91 8.50
CA GLU A 187 -11.18 -15.58 9.76
C GLU A 187 -9.73 -16.10 9.81
N ALA A 188 -9.27 -16.69 8.72
CA ALA A 188 -7.90 -17.21 8.63
C ALA A 188 -6.86 -16.08 8.72
N LEU A 189 -7.13 -14.93 8.05
CA LEU A 189 -6.23 -13.78 8.11
C LEU A 189 -6.19 -13.15 9.49
N ARG A 190 -7.33 -13.00 10.17
CA ARG A 190 -7.40 -12.48 11.55
C ARG A 190 -6.73 -13.41 12.55
N ALA A 191 -6.84 -14.71 12.35
CA ALA A 191 -6.20 -15.69 13.24
C ALA A 191 -4.67 -15.72 13.08
N SER A 192 -4.15 -15.43 11.88
CA SER A 192 -2.72 -15.47 11.59
C SER A 192 -2.33 -14.38 10.58
N PHE A 193 -2.36 -13.13 11.04
CA PHE A 193 -2.10 -11.99 10.18
C PHE A 193 -0.68 -11.98 9.61
N THR A 194 -0.58 -11.88 8.29
CA THR A 194 0.65 -11.56 7.56
C THR A 194 0.39 -10.40 6.58
N ILE A 195 1.44 -9.66 6.26
CA ILE A 195 1.32 -8.57 5.27
C ILE A 195 0.99 -9.14 3.89
N GLY A 196 1.59 -10.28 3.51
CA GLY A 196 1.27 -11.00 2.27
C GLY A 196 -0.20 -11.39 2.20
N GLY A 197 -0.72 -11.95 3.30
CA GLY A 197 -2.14 -12.30 3.43
C GLY A 197 -3.08 -11.11 3.33
N TYR A 198 -2.74 -9.99 3.97
CA TYR A 198 -3.51 -8.76 3.83
C TYR A 198 -3.54 -8.23 2.39
N ILE A 199 -2.40 -8.24 1.71
CA ILE A 199 -2.33 -7.79 0.30
C ILE A 199 -3.17 -8.71 -0.59
N PHE A 200 -3.13 -10.02 -0.36
CA PHE A 200 -3.99 -10.98 -1.05
C PHE A 200 -5.48 -10.71 -0.79
N TYR A 201 -5.84 -10.50 0.48
CA TYR A 201 -7.21 -10.19 0.90
C TYR A 201 -7.75 -8.93 0.22
N ALA A 202 -7.00 -7.83 0.27
CA ALA A 202 -7.35 -6.57 -0.36
C ALA A 202 -7.41 -6.67 -1.91
N ALA A 203 -6.56 -7.52 -2.51
CA ALA A 203 -6.63 -7.80 -3.94
C ALA A 203 -7.94 -8.53 -4.30
N CYS A 204 -8.35 -9.53 -3.51
CA CYS A 204 -9.63 -10.21 -3.69
C CYS A 204 -10.82 -9.24 -3.59
N GLU A 205 -10.82 -8.31 -2.62
CA GLU A 205 -11.86 -7.28 -2.52
C GLU A 205 -11.90 -6.38 -3.76
N SER A 206 -10.74 -5.95 -4.24
CA SER A 206 -10.63 -5.09 -5.43
C SER A 206 -11.14 -5.79 -6.70
N ILE A 207 -10.80 -7.08 -6.86
CA ILE A 207 -11.22 -7.89 -8.01
C ILE A 207 -12.73 -8.16 -7.99
N ARG A 208 -13.34 -8.34 -6.82
CA ARG A 208 -14.79 -8.58 -6.70
C ARG A 208 -15.65 -7.39 -7.13
N ARG A 209 -15.10 -6.18 -7.12
CA ARG A 209 -15.83 -4.96 -7.49
C ARG A 209 -15.94 -4.73 -9.01
N SER A 210 -15.06 -5.34 -9.79
CA SER A 210 -14.99 -5.15 -11.24
C SER A 210 -14.52 -6.42 -11.95
N LYS A 211 -14.86 -6.54 -13.24
CA LYS A 211 -14.27 -7.60 -14.07
C LYS A 211 -12.81 -7.27 -14.32
N THR A 212 -11.92 -7.96 -13.62
CA THR A 212 -10.48 -7.73 -13.75
C THR A 212 -9.85 -8.74 -14.70
N LEU A 213 -9.12 -8.22 -15.69
CA LEU A 213 -8.35 -9.00 -16.66
C LEU A 213 -6.87 -8.68 -16.45
N LEU A 214 -6.03 -9.69 -16.29
CA LEU A 214 -4.59 -9.56 -16.18
C LEU A 214 -3.93 -10.02 -17.47
N LEU A 215 -3.15 -9.12 -18.08
CA LEU A 215 -2.23 -9.48 -19.16
C LEU A 215 -0.83 -9.60 -18.54
N SER A 216 -0.29 -10.82 -18.53
CA SER A 216 0.94 -11.20 -17.83
C SER A 216 1.66 -12.33 -18.56
N SER A 217 2.94 -12.52 -18.24
CA SER A 217 3.70 -13.72 -18.61
C SER A 217 3.57 -14.88 -17.60
N MET A 218 2.81 -14.68 -16.52
CA MET A 218 2.54 -15.74 -15.54
C MET A 218 1.75 -16.89 -16.17
N GLU A 219 2.02 -18.10 -15.69
CA GLU A 219 1.24 -19.28 -16.08
C GLU A 219 -0.25 -19.08 -15.82
N PRO A 220 -1.13 -19.30 -16.84
CA PRO A 220 -2.56 -19.05 -16.71
C PRO A 220 -3.24 -19.79 -15.55
N GLU A 221 -2.69 -20.93 -15.15
CA GLU A 221 -3.20 -21.74 -14.04
C GLU A 221 -3.02 -21.09 -12.66
N LEU A 222 -2.08 -20.14 -12.55
CA LEU A 222 -1.81 -19.41 -11.31
C LEU A 222 -2.71 -18.18 -11.14
N VAL A 223 -3.37 -17.72 -12.21
CA VAL A 223 -4.10 -16.45 -12.23
C VAL A 223 -5.60 -16.57 -12.59
N ARG A 224 -6.10 -17.80 -12.72
CA ARG A 224 -7.52 -18.11 -12.99
C ARG A 224 -8.35 -18.40 -11.77
#